data_88f101ce332e7888d0313c65cc8444bd
#
_entry.id   88f101ce332e7888d0313c65cc8444bd
#
_cell.length_a   1.000
_cell.length_b   1.000
_cell.length_c   1.000
_cell.angle_alpha   90.00
_cell.angle_beta   90.00
_cell.angle_gamma   90.00
#
_symmetry.space_group_name_H-M   'P 1'
#
loop_
_entity.id
_entity.type
_entity.pdbx_description
1 polymer ?
#
loop_
_entity_poly.entity_id
_entity_poly.type
_entity_poly.pdbx_seq_one_letter_code
_entity_poly.pdbx_strand_id
1 'polypeptide(L)'
;MRSLFGELREHILGKGVKIVFPEGNDDRVVRAAARLKFEGLVDPIILGDPAEVHKILKDLGFADFNYTIINPETYEDFEEMKEKFVEIRKGKATMEDAEKLLHDVNYFGVMLVKLGLADGMVSGAIHSTADTVRPALQIIKTKPGISRTSGVFLMNRENTDHRLMFADCAINIEPNAQELAEIAINTAETAKVFGIDPKVAMLSFSTKGSAKSPKVDRVVQATNIAKEMRPDLAIDGELQFDAAFVPATAAIKAPDSNVAGHANVFVFPGLQAGNIGYKIAQRLGMFEAIGPILQGLNKPVNDLSRGASAEDIYNLAIITAAQALNG
;
A
#
# COMPACT_ATOMS: atom_id res chain seq x y z
N MET A 1 0.57 5.45 25.63
CA MET A 1 0.42 5.66 24.18
C MET A 1 -0.22 4.43 23.59
N ARG A 2 -1.30 4.55 22.79
CA ARG A 2 -1.91 3.39 22.13
C ARG A 2 -0.95 2.93 21.02
N SER A 3 -0.83 1.62 20.82
CA SER A 3 -0.05 1.11 19.69
C SER A 3 -0.72 1.48 18.36
N LEU A 4 0.07 1.71 17.32
CA LEU A 4 -0.44 2.03 15.97
C LEU A 4 -1.52 1.04 15.51
N PHE A 5 -1.23 -0.27 15.61
CA PHE A 5 -2.20 -1.31 15.24
C PHE A 5 -3.41 -1.35 16.17
N GLY A 6 -3.30 -0.90 17.44
CA GLY A 6 -4.44 -0.75 18.32
C GLY A 6 -5.45 0.26 17.78
N GLU A 7 -4.98 1.41 17.32
CA GLU A 7 -5.84 2.46 16.72
C GLU A 7 -6.50 1.99 15.43
N LEU A 8 -5.73 1.32 14.52
CA LEU A 8 -6.27 0.77 13.28
C LEU A 8 -7.31 -0.33 13.52
N ARG A 9 -7.07 -1.22 14.50
CA ARG A 9 -8.01 -2.28 14.85
C ARG A 9 -9.32 -1.71 15.40
N GLU A 10 -9.27 -0.70 16.27
CA GLU A 10 -10.47 0.00 16.75
C GLU A 10 -11.25 0.63 15.58
N HIS A 11 -10.55 1.19 14.60
CA HIS A 11 -11.17 1.83 13.42
C HIS A 11 -11.93 0.84 12.53
N ILE A 12 -11.40 -0.37 12.32
CA ILE A 12 -11.98 -1.38 11.42
C ILE A 12 -12.91 -2.39 12.13
N LEU A 13 -12.85 -2.49 13.46
CA LEU A 13 -13.59 -3.47 14.25
C LEU A 13 -15.10 -3.40 13.97
N GLY A 14 -15.69 -4.55 13.61
CA GLY A 14 -17.12 -4.68 13.34
C GLY A 14 -17.64 -3.95 12.10
N LYS A 15 -16.76 -3.43 11.23
CA LYS A 15 -17.16 -2.73 9.99
C LYS A 15 -17.52 -3.68 8.84
N GLY A 16 -17.27 -4.99 8.97
CA GLY A 16 -17.57 -5.98 7.95
C GLY A 16 -16.79 -5.80 6.65
N VAL A 17 -15.56 -5.25 6.74
CA VAL A 17 -14.69 -5.06 5.58
C VAL A 17 -14.27 -6.42 5.03
N LYS A 18 -14.48 -6.63 3.73
CA LYS A 18 -14.17 -7.88 3.02
C LYS A 18 -12.82 -7.80 2.34
N ILE A 19 -11.88 -8.63 2.75
CA ILE A 19 -10.54 -8.70 2.14
C ILE A 19 -10.33 -10.06 1.49
N VAL A 20 -9.89 -10.05 0.23
CA VAL A 20 -9.53 -11.26 -0.52
C VAL A 20 -8.11 -11.70 -0.17
N PHE A 21 -7.98 -12.98 0.08
CA PHE A 21 -6.72 -13.70 0.28
C PHE A 21 -6.59 -14.77 -0.81
N PRO A 22 -5.86 -14.49 -1.92
CA PRO A 22 -5.79 -15.41 -3.06
C PRO A 22 -5.07 -16.72 -2.80
N GLU A 23 -4.23 -16.77 -1.76
CA GLU A 23 -3.26 -17.84 -1.50
C GLU A 23 -3.75 -18.76 -0.39
N GLY A 24 -4.97 -19.32 -0.57
CA GLY A 24 -5.62 -20.18 0.42
C GLY A 24 -4.96 -21.55 0.63
N ASN A 25 -3.94 -21.88 -0.15
CA ASN A 25 -3.09 -23.06 0.02
C ASN A 25 -1.84 -22.79 0.90
N ASP A 26 -1.66 -21.56 1.41
CA ASP A 26 -0.57 -21.21 2.32
C ASP A 26 -1.08 -21.09 3.77
N ASP A 27 -0.52 -21.89 4.67
CA ASP A 27 -0.90 -21.95 6.09
C ASP A 27 -0.79 -20.59 6.79
N ARG A 28 0.18 -19.73 6.40
CA ARG A 28 0.37 -18.41 6.99
C ARG A 28 -0.78 -17.49 6.63
N VAL A 29 -1.23 -17.56 5.38
CA VAL A 29 -2.34 -16.77 4.85
C VAL A 29 -3.65 -17.18 5.51
N VAL A 30 -3.94 -18.48 5.56
CA VAL A 30 -5.15 -19.01 6.20
C VAL A 30 -5.16 -18.70 7.69
N ARG A 31 -4.02 -18.81 8.38
CA ARG A 31 -3.87 -18.44 9.80
C ARG A 31 -4.19 -16.96 10.05
N ALA A 32 -3.64 -16.06 9.21
CA ALA A 32 -3.89 -14.62 9.33
C ALA A 32 -5.38 -14.31 9.09
N ALA A 33 -5.97 -14.87 8.02
CA ALA A 33 -7.38 -14.68 7.69
C ALA A 33 -8.30 -15.19 8.80
N ALA A 34 -8.00 -16.38 9.36
CA ALA A 34 -8.76 -16.98 10.46
C ALA A 34 -8.71 -16.09 11.72
N ARG A 35 -7.54 -15.60 12.10
CA ARG A 35 -7.37 -14.70 13.24
C ARG A 35 -8.14 -13.39 13.05
N LEU A 36 -8.07 -12.77 11.87
CA LEU A 36 -8.81 -11.55 11.53
C LEU A 36 -10.34 -11.75 11.68
N LYS A 37 -10.85 -12.91 11.23
CA LYS A 37 -12.27 -13.27 11.37
C LYS A 37 -12.64 -13.48 12.83
N PHE A 38 -11.83 -14.24 13.56
CA PHE A 38 -12.04 -14.50 15.00
C PHE A 38 -12.11 -13.22 15.82
N GLU A 39 -11.24 -12.26 15.52
CA GLU A 39 -11.18 -10.97 16.22
C GLU A 39 -12.23 -9.96 15.71
N GLY A 40 -13.04 -10.31 14.69
CA GLY A 40 -14.09 -9.44 14.12
C GLY A 40 -13.55 -8.21 13.38
N LEU A 41 -12.31 -8.28 12.90
CA LEU A 41 -11.64 -7.16 12.24
C LEU A 41 -11.90 -7.12 10.73
N VAL A 42 -11.97 -8.28 10.08
CA VAL A 42 -12.14 -8.44 8.63
C VAL A 42 -13.05 -9.63 8.36
N ASP A 43 -13.85 -9.55 7.31
CA ASP A 43 -14.54 -10.69 6.71
C ASP A 43 -13.69 -11.23 5.55
N PRO A 44 -12.87 -12.29 5.78
CA PRO A 44 -11.96 -12.80 4.77
C PRO A 44 -12.70 -13.59 3.68
N ILE A 45 -12.30 -13.37 2.43
CA ILE A 45 -12.63 -14.20 1.28
C ILE A 45 -11.36 -14.95 0.89
N ILE A 46 -11.32 -16.26 1.13
CA ILE A 46 -10.14 -17.09 0.87
C ILE A 46 -10.35 -17.79 -0.48
N LEU A 47 -9.39 -17.64 -1.40
CA LEU A 47 -9.44 -18.33 -2.68
C LEU A 47 -8.66 -19.66 -2.62
N GLY A 48 -9.25 -20.73 -3.16
CA GLY A 48 -8.63 -22.05 -3.23
C GLY A 48 -9.63 -23.19 -3.16
N ASP A 49 -9.11 -24.41 -3.11
CA ASP A 49 -9.93 -25.61 -2.92
C ASP A 49 -10.55 -25.60 -1.51
N PRO A 50 -11.88 -25.64 -1.38
CA PRO A 50 -12.54 -25.63 -0.07
C PRO A 50 -12.10 -26.77 0.86
N ALA A 51 -11.80 -27.96 0.32
CA ALA A 51 -11.38 -29.10 1.13
C ALA A 51 -9.97 -28.86 1.72
N GLU A 52 -9.06 -28.29 0.94
CA GLU A 52 -7.71 -27.94 1.40
C GLU A 52 -7.77 -26.82 2.46
N VAL A 53 -8.49 -25.73 2.18
CA VAL A 53 -8.64 -24.60 3.11
C VAL A 53 -9.28 -25.05 4.42
N HIS A 54 -10.36 -25.85 4.37
CA HIS A 54 -10.99 -26.39 5.58
C HIS A 54 -10.08 -27.31 6.39
N LYS A 55 -9.23 -28.09 5.71
CA LYS A 55 -8.23 -28.91 6.40
C LYS A 55 -7.24 -28.04 7.18
N ILE A 56 -6.70 -26.99 6.54
CA ILE A 56 -5.78 -26.05 7.21
C ILE A 56 -6.48 -25.37 8.39
N LEU A 57 -7.71 -24.86 8.22
CA LEU A 57 -8.49 -24.23 9.29
C LEU A 57 -8.70 -25.18 10.48
N LYS A 58 -8.98 -26.46 10.21
CA LYS A 58 -9.14 -27.50 11.24
C LYS A 58 -7.83 -27.74 11.99
N ASP A 59 -6.72 -27.86 11.26
CA ASP A 59 -5.40 -28.10 11.86
C ASP A 59 -4.94 -26.89 12.72
N LEU A 60 -5.42 -25.69 12.38
CA LEU A 60 -5.19 -24.45 13.13
C LEU A 60 -6.16 -24.23 14.31
N GLY A 61 -7.21 -25.04 14.45
CA GLY A 61 -8.23 -24.88 15.51
C GLY A 61 -9.27 -23.80 15.23
N PHE A 62 -9.49 -23.41 13.97
CA PHE A 62 -10.45 -22.39 13.55
C PHE A 62 -11.62 -22.93 12.72
N ALA A 63 -11.90 -24.25 12.79
CA ALA A 63 -12.92 -24.90 11.95
C ALA A 63 -14.37 -24.44 12.23
N ASP A 64 -14.64 -23.91 13.43
CA ASP A 64 -16.01 -23.62 13.90
C ASP A 64 -16.56 -22.26 13.38
N PHE A 65 -15.76 -21.52 12.62
CA PHE A 65 -16.18 -20.23 12.05
C PHE A 65 -16.65 -20.39 10.60
N ASN A 66 -17.64 -19.59 10.22
CA ASN A 66 -18.11 -19.54 8.85
C ASN A 66 -17.18 -18.63 8.01
N TYR A 67 -16.46 -19.23 7.06
CA TYR A 67 -15.59 -18.53 6.12
C TYR A 67 -16.19 -18.50 4.73
N THR A 68 -15.97 -17.41 3.99
CA THR A 68 -16.22 -17.36 2.55
C THR A 68 -15.01 -17.93 1.83
N ILE A 69 -15.16 -19.15 1.28
CA ILE A 69 -14.12 -19.81 0.48
C ILE A 69 -14.65 -19.92 -0.94
N ILE A 70 -13.88 -19.42 -1.91
CA ILE A 70 -14.24 -19.43 -3.33
C ILE A 70 -13.16 -20.19 -4.09
N ASN A 71 -13.57 -21.21 -4.84
CA ASN A 71 -12.71 -21.87 -5.81
C ASN A 71 -12.96 -21.26 -7.20
N PRO A 72 -11.95 -20.57 -7.80
CA PRO A 72 -12.10 -20.01 -9.14
C PRO A 72 -12.52 -21.02 -10.21
N GLU A 73 -12.09 -22.30 -10.07
CA GLU A 73 -12.38 -23.38 -11.03
C GLU A 73 -13.87 -23.80 -11.05
N THR A 74 -14.61 -23.52 -9.98
CA THR A 74 -16.01 -23.95 -9.81
C THR A 74 -16.94 -22.79 -9.46
N TYR A 75 -16.50 -21.55 -9.73
CA TYR A 75 -17.28 -20.37 -9.41
C TYR A 75 -18.52 -20.27 -10.30
N GLU A 76 -19.71 -20.15 -9.70
CA GLU A 76 -21.00 -20.21 -10.43
C GLU A 76 -21.12 -19.10 -11.47
N ASP A 77 -20.69 -17.87 -11.14
CA ASP A 77 -20.80 -16.70 -12.01
C ASP A 77 -19.54 -16.45 -12.86
N PHE A 78 -18.76 -17.50 -13.16
CA PHE A 78 -17.48 -17.38 -13.88
C PHE A 78 -17.66 -16.80 -15.30
N GLU A 79 -18.71 -17.19 -16.01
CA GLU A 79 -19.02 -16.68 -17.36
C GLU A 79 -19.33 -15.17 -17.31
N GLU A 80 -20.17 -14.74 -16.37
CA GLU A 80 -20.46 -13.31 -16.18
C GLU A 80 -19.19 -12.52 -15.82
N MET A 81 -18.32 -13.09 -14.98
CA MET A 81 -17.05 -12.48 -14.63
C MET A 81 -16.12 -12.32 -15.83
N LYS A 82 -16.07 -13.27 -16.77
CA LYS A 82 -15.32 -13.15 -18.02
C LYS A 82 -15.83 -12.00 -18.90
N GLU A 83 -17.14 -11.91 -19.08
CA GLU A 83 -17.75 -10.82 -19.83
C GLU A 83 -17.38 -9.46 -19.25
N LYS A 84 -17.49 -9.31 -17.93
CA LYS A 84 -17.11 -8.09 -17.20
C LYS A 84 -15.62 -7.79 -17.33
N PHE A 85 -14.75 -8.80 -17.28
CA PHE A 85 -13.32 -8.63 -17.49
C PHE A 85 -13.03 -8.04 -18.86
N VAL A 86 -13.59 -8.60 -19.95
CA VAL A 86 -13.42 -8.12 -21.32
C VAL A 86 -13.91 -6.67 -21.46
N GLU A 87 -15.08 -6.35 -20.87
CA GLU A 87 -15.62 -4.98 -20.85
C GLU A 87 -14.64 -3.99 -20.18
N ILE A 88 -14.12 -4.35 -19.00
CA ILE A 88 -13.15 -3.52 -18.24
C ILE A 88 -11.86 -3.32 -19.02
N ARG A 89 -11.42 -4.34 -19.78
CA ARG A 89 -10.19 -4.31 -20.58
C ARG A 89 -10.32 -3.49 -21.88
N LYS A 90 -11.52 -3.12 -22.30
CA LYS A 90 -11.79 -2.22 -23.45
C LYS A 90 -11.02 -2.61 -24.71
N GLY A 91 -11.18 -3.85 -25.18
CA GLY A 91 -10.53 -4.37 -26.38
C GLY A 91 -9.07 -4.81 -26.21
N LYS A 92 -8.54 -4.80 -24.99
CA LYS A 92 -7.18 -5.28 -24.65
C LYS A 92 -7.17 -6.74 -24.17
N ALA A 93 -8.30 -7.43 -24.21
CA ALA A 93 -8.45 -8.85 -23.87
C ALA A 93 -9.65 -9.43 -24.61
N THR A 94 -9.52 -10.69 -25.00
CA THR A 94 -10.59 -11.51 -25.60
C THR A 94 -11.26 -12.36 -24.51
N MET A 95 -12.34 -13.08 -24.87
CA MET A 95 -12.96 -14.07 -23.97
C MET A 95 -12.00 -15.24 -23.64
N GLU A 96 -11.16 -15.61 -24.61
CA GLU A 96 -10.12 -16.63 -24.40
C GLU A 96 -9.05 -16.16 -23.43
N ASP A 97 -8.63 -14.88 -23.53
CA ASP A 97 -7.72 -14.27 -22.55
C ASP A 97 -8.38 -14.22 -21.16
N ALA A 98 -9.67 -13.89 -21.08
CA ALA A 98 -10.42 -13.84 -19.83
C ALA A 98 -10.49 -15.22 -19.17
N GLU A 99 -10.83 -16.27 -19.94
CA GLU A 99 -10.83 -17.66 -19.50
C GLU A 99 -9.50 -18.03 -18.85
N LYS A 100 -8.40 -17.80 -19.57
CA LYS A 100 -7.06 -18.15 -19.09
C LYS A 100 -6.63 -17.35 -17.86
N LEU A 101 -6.89 -16.04 -17.85
CA LEU A 101 -6.39 -15.16 -16.80
C LEU A 101 -7.20 -15.28 -15.52
N LEU A 102 -8.50 -15.55 -15.59
CA LEU A 102 -9.34 -15.63 -14.40
C LEU A 102 -9.21 -16.96 -13.63
N HIS A 103 -8.53 -17.97 -14.17
CA HIS A 103 -8.05 -19.10 -13.39
C HIS A 103 -6.84 -18.77 -12.51
N ASP A 104 -6.14 -17.65 -12.78
CA ASP A 104 -5.13 -17.11 -11.88
C ASP A 104 -5.81 -16.44 -10.68
N VAL A 105 -5.48 -16.89 -9.47
CA VAL A 105 -6.12 -16.44 -8.23
C VAL A 105 -5.95 -14.94 -7.96
N ASN A 106 -4.86 -14.30 -8.46
CA ASN A 106 -4.67 -12.86 -8.31
C ASN A 106 -5.58 -12.07 -9.25
N TYR A 107 -5.72 -12.51 -10.51
CA TYR A 107 -6.68 -11.92 -11.44
C TYR A 107 -8.10 -12.09 -10.95
N PHE A 108 -8.46 -13.27 -10.48
CA PHE A 108 -9.78 -13.56 -9.93
C PHE A 108 -10.07 -12.70 -8.70
N GLY A 109 -9.15 -12.64 -7.74
CA GLY A 109 -9.28 -11.84 -6.52
C GLY A 109 -9.43 -10.35 -6.81
N VAL A 110 -8.64 -9.82 -7.76
CA VAL A 110 -8.76 -8.42 -8.20
C VAL A 110 -10.10 -8.16 -8.87
N MET A 111 -10.66 -9.13 -9.62
CA MET A 111 -12.01 -8.99 -10.18
C MET A 111 -13.09 -8.94 -9.10
N LEU A 112 -13.00 -9.75 -8.03
CA LEU A 112 -13.93 -9.65 -6.90
C LEU A 112 -13.92 -8.23 -6.29
N VAL A 113 -12.74 -7.64 -6.12
CA VAL A 113 -12.60 -6.26 -5.62
C VAL A 113 -13.20 -5.26 -6.62
N LYS A 114 -12.95 -5.44 -7.92
CA LYS A 114 -13.44 -4.54 -8.97
C LYS A 114 -14.96 -4.56 -9.07
N LEU A 115 -15.58 -5.71 -8.90
CA LEU A 115 -17.04 -5.89 -8.96
C LEU A 115 -17.74 -5.48 -7.66
N GLY A 116 -16.99 -5.09 -6.61
CA GLY A 116 -17.56 -4.69 -5.33
C GLY A 116 -18.01 -5.85 -4.44
N LEU A 117 -17.60 -7.07 -4.78
CA LEU A 117 -17.83 -8.26 -3.97
C LEU A 117 -16.87 -8.33 -2.76
N ALA A 118 -15.74 -7.62 -2.87
CA ALA A 118 -14.77 -7.39 -1.81
C ALA A 118 -14.30 -5.91 -1.80
N ASP A 119 -13.72 -5.48 -0.68
CA ASP A 119 -13.26 -4.11 -0.47
C ASP A 119 -11.77 -3.92 -0.77
N GLY A 120 -10.99 -4.99 -0.67
CA GLY A 120 -9.56 -5.01 -0.94
C GLY A 120 -8.97 -6.40 -1.07
N MET A 121 -7.67 -6.48 -1.37
CA MET A 121 -6.94 -7.75 -1.52
C MET A 121 -5.54 -7.65 -0.91
N VAL A 122 -5.08 -8.74 -0.31
CA VAL A 122 -3.71 -8.95 0.16
C VAL A 122 -3.18 -10.25 -0.45
N SER A 123 -2.07 -10.16 -1.18
CA SER A 123 -1.42 -11.29 -1.85
C SER A 123 0.10 -11.14 -1.85
N GLY A 124 0.86 -12.15 -2.29
CA GLY A 124 2.31 -12.11 -2.46
C GLY A 124 3.08 -13.00 -1.49
N ALA A 125 2.42 -13.77 -0.63
CA ALA A 125 3.08 -14.72 0.26
C ALA A 125 3.80 -15.85 -0.51
N ILE A 126 3.24 -16.23 -1.67
CA ILE A 126 3.83 -17.22 -2.60
C ILE A 126 4.02 -16.70 -4.03
N HIS A 127 3.28 -15.65 -4.40
CA HIS A 127 3.38 -15.02 -5.73
C HIS A 127 4.46 -13.91 -5.76
N SER A 128 4.87 -13.52 -6.96
CA SER A 128 5.77 -12.37 -7.12
C SER A 128 4.98 -11.05 -7.05
N THR A 129 5.68 -9.95 -6.72
CA THR A 129 5.12 -8.59 -6.79
C THR A 129 4.46 -8.30 -8.15
N ALA A 130 5.06 -8.79 -9.24
CA ALA A 130 4.50 -8.59 -10.57
C ALA A 130 3.15 -9.31 -10.76
N ASP A 131 2.97 -10.48 -10.16
CA ASP A 131 1.74 -11.26 -10.27
C ASP A 131 0.59 -10.64 -9.45
N THR A 132 0.91 -9.97 -8.35
CA THR A 132 -0.06 -9.21 -7.54
C THR A 132 -0.40 -7.84 -8.17
N VAL A 133 0.63 -7.09 -8.58
CA VAL A 133 0.46 -5.69 -8.99
C VAL A 133 -0.10 -5.57 -10.41
N ARG A 134 0.28 -6.47 -11.34
CA ARG A 134 -0.16 -6.43 -12.74
C ARG A 134 -1.69 -6.49 -12.89
N PRO A 135 -2.42 -7.46 -12.30
CA PRO A 135 -3.89 -7.47 -12.36
C PRO A 135 -4.51 -6.22 -11.72
N ALA A 136 -3.98 -5.72 -10.60
CA ALA A 136 -4.47 -4.50 -9.98
C ALA A 136 -4.37 -3.30 -10.92
N LEU A 137 -3.22 -3.09 -11.59
CA LEU A 137 -3.04 -2.01 -12.56
C LEU A 137 -3.93 -2.17 -13.80
N GLN A 138 -4.19 -3.40 -14.22
CA GLN A 138 -4.98 -3.68 -15.40
C GLN A 138 -6.48 -3.53 -15.20
N ILE A 139 -7.00 -3.85 -14.00
CA ILE A 139 -8.41 -3.99 -13.68
C ILE A 139 -8.89 -2.87 -12.76
N ILE A 140 -8.25 -2.68 -11.60
CA ILE A 140 -8.60 -1.63 -10.62
C ILE A 140 -8.23 -0.26 -11.17
N LYS A 141 -7.02 -0.14 -11.73
CA LYS A 141 -6.42 1.10 -12.24
C LYS A 141 -6.14 2.11 -11.12
N THR A 142 -5.48 3.20 -11.49
CA THR A 142 -5.21 4.31 -10.58
C THR A 142 -6.43 5.20 -10.38
N LYS A 143 -6.44 5.95 -9.28
CA LYS A 143 -7.42 7.01 -9.01
C LYS A 143 -7.35 8.08 -10.11
N PRO A 144 -8.47 8.80 -10.38
CA PRO A 144 -8.46 9.94 -11.29
C PRO A 144 -7.36 10.96 -10.93
N GLY A 145 -6.60 11.40 -11.92
CA GLY A 145 -5.49 12.34 -11.72
C GLY A 145 -4.18 11.71 -11.23
N ILE A 146 -4.14 10.39 -11.02
CA ILE A 146 -2.94 9.66 -10.64
C ILE A 146 -2.47 8.80 -11.82
N SER A 147 -1.27 9.07 -12.28
CA SER A 147 -0.68 8.37 -13.44
C SER A 147 -0.07 7.01 -13.08
N ARG A 148 0.44 6.86 -11.84
CA ARG A 148 1.13 5.66 -11.40
C ARG A 148 0.86 5.32 -9.94
N THR A 149 0.87 4.03 -9.64
CA THR A 149 0.93 3.48 -8.28
C THR A 149 2.32 3.71 -7.69
N SER A 150 2.41 3.86 -6.40
CA SER A 150 3.68 3.94 -5.66
C SER A 150 3.64 3.08 -4.40
N GLY A 151 4.82 2.78 -3.85
CA GLY A 151 4.96 1.96 -2.65
C GLY A 151 5.51 2.77 -1.49
N VAL A 152 4.76 2.84 -0.39
CA VAL A 152 5.18 3.55 0.83
C VAL A 152 5.48 2.56 1.95
N PHE A 153 6.47 2.89 2.78
CA PHE A 153 6.70 2.25 4.06
C PHE A 153 6.30 3.17 5.21
N LEU A 154 5.53 2.65 6.13
CA LEU A 154 5.36 3.25 7.44
C LEU A 154 6.55 2.80 8.31
N MET A 155 7.35 3.78 8.70
CA MET A 155 8.51 3.60 9.57
C MET A 155 8.09 3.92 11.00
N ASN A 156 7.88 2.90 11.80
CA ASN A 156 7.47 3.01 13.19
C ASN A 156 8.64 2.73 14.12
N ARG A 157 8.82 3.51 15.16
CA ARG A 157 9.84 3.25 16.17
C ARG A 157 9.19 3.18 17.55
N GLU A 158 9.26 2.00 18.16
CA GLU A 158 8.71 1.77 19.48
C GLU A 158 9.27 2.76 20.53
N ASN A 159 8.44 3.13 21.48
CA ASN A 159 8.76 4.05 22.56
C ASN A 159 9.17 5.46 22.11
N THR A 160 8.83 5.85 20.89
CA THR A 160 8.99 7.21 20.38
C THR A 160 7.71 7.65 19.67
N ASP A 161 7.55 8.96 19.43
CA ASP A 161 6.45 9.51 18.62
C ASP A 161 6.75 9.46 17.10
N HIS A 162 7.82 8.78 16.70
CA HIS A 162 8.23 8.72 15.30
C HIS A 162 7.42 7.67 14.52
N ARG A 163 6.33 8.15 13.91
CA ARG A 163 5.57 7.48 12.85
C ARG A 163 5.86 8.23 11.56
N LEU A 164 6.72 7.70 10.70
CA LEU A 164 7.21 8.36 9.50
C LEU A 164 6.76 7.61 8.25
N MET A 165 6.49 8.32 7.17
CA MET A 165 6.15 7.74 5.88
C MET A 165 7.30 7.95 4.89
N PHE A 166 7.81 6.86 4.31
CA PHE A 166 8.90 6.88 3.32
C PHE A 166 8.38 6.41 1.96
N ALA A 167 8.42 7.26 0.93
CA ALA A 167 7.94 6.97 -0.43
C ALA A 167 8.79 7.66 -1.53
N ASP A 168 8.91 7.11 -2.76
CA ASP A 168 8.60 5.75 -3.14
C ASP A 168 9.81 4.86 -2.83
N CYS A 169 9.56 3.73 -2.20
CA CYS A 169 10.63 2.82 -1.79
C CYS A 169 10.56 1.44 -2.48
N ALA A 170 9.57 1.23 -3.41
CA ALA A 170 9.28 -0.10 -3.92
C ALA A 170 8.98 -0.19 -5.43
N ILE A 171 8.45 0.85 -6.08
CA ILE A 171 7.84 0.75 -7.42
C ILE A 171 8.55 1.60 -8.48
N ASN A 172 8.66 2.93 -8.28
CA ASN A 172 9.06 3.85 -9.33
C ASN A 172 10.56 4.12 -9.32
N ILE A 173 11.27 3.59 -10.32
CA ILE A 173 12.74 3.66 -10.39
C ILE A 173 13.21 5.13 -10.49
N GLU A 174 12.68 5.86 -11.45
CA GLU A 174 13.06 7.25 -11.71
C GLU A 174 11.81 8.06 -12.13
N PRO A 175 10.98 8.48 -11.15
CA PRO A 175 9.76 9.24 -11.44
C PRO A 175 10.11 10.61 -12.02
N ASN A 176 9.33 11.08 -13.00
CA ASN A 176 9.41 12.46 -13.47
C ASN A 176 8.79 13.44 -12.43
N ALA A 177 8.81 14.74 -12.71
CA ALA A 177 8.34 15.74 -11.75
C ALA A 177 6.86 15.61 -11.42
N GLN A 178 6.01 15.31 -12.41
CA GLN A 178 4.58 15.08 -12.20
C GLN A 178 4.32 13.82 -11.36
N GLU A 179 4.96 12.72 -11.71
CA GLU A 179 4.86 11.46 -10.97
C GLU A 179 5.33 11.61 -9.52
N LEU A 180 6.42 12.36 -9.30
CA LEU A 180 6.94 12.62 -7.95
C LEU A 180 5.98 13.48 -7.12
N ALA A 181 5.30 14.45 -7.72
CA ALA A 181 4.26 15.24 -7.07
C ALA A 181 3.05 14.37 -6.68
N GLU A 182 2.62 13.48 -7.57
CA GLU A 182 1.53 12.53 -7.29
C GLU A 182 1.90 11.55 -6.15
N ILE A 183 3.15 11.08 -6.10
CA ILE A 183 3.66 10.26 -4.99
C ILE A 183 3.55 11.02 -3.67
N ALA A 184 3.93 12.30 -3.65
CA ALA A 184 3.85 13.13 -2.45
C ALA A 184 2.41 13.27 -1.94
N ILE A 185 1.48 13.58 -2.84
CA ILE A 185 0.06 13.73 -2.54
C ILE A 185 -0.54 12.42 -2.03
N ASN A 186 -0.29 11.30 -2.74
CA ASN A 186 -0.78 10.00 -2.32
C ASN A 186 -0.22 9.57 -0.96
N THR A 187 1.06 9.89 -0.69
CA THR A 187 1.68 9.56 0.59
C THR A 187 1.10 10.39 1.73
N ALA A 188 0.76 11.66 1.49
CA ALA A 188 0.07 12.50 2.46
C ALA A 188 -1.33 11.93 2.80
N GLU A 189 -2.09 11.49 1.79
CA GLU A 189 -3.40 10.86 2.03
C GLU A 189 -3.26 9.52 2.75
N THR A 190 -2.26 8.71 2.39
CA THR A 190 -1.97 7.46 3.10
C THR A 190 -1.58 7.72 4.56
N ALA A 191 -0.81 8.77 4.85
CA ALA A 191 -0.43 9.14 6.21
C ALA A 191 -1.64 9.41 7.11
N LYS A 192 -2.69 10.04 6.56
CA LYS A 192 -3.95 10.30 7.29
C LYS A 192 -4.66 9.02 7.73
N VAL A 193 -4.57 7.93 6.95
CA VAL A 193 -5.12 6.61 7.33
C VAL A 193 -4.52 6.12 8.65
N PHE A 194 -3.27 6.49 8.93
CA PHE A 194 -2.54 6.16 10.15
C PHE A 194 -2.66 7.23 11.25
N GLY A 195 -3.58 8.20 11.10
CA GLY A 195 -3.74 9.30 12.05
C GLY A 195 -2.56 10.28 12.08
N ILE A 196 -1.73 10.31 11.03
CA ILE A 196 -0.61 11.22 10.91
C ILE A 196 -1.09 12.51 10.21
N ASP A 197 -0.88 13.67 10.82
CA ASP A 197 -1.03 14.97 10.16
C ASP A 197 0.17 15.20 9.24
N PRO A 198 0.00 15.13 7.89
CA PRO A 198 1.13 15.01 6.97
C PRO A 198 1.89 16.33 6.82
N LYS A 199 3.19 16.31 7.08
CA LYS A 199 4.16 17.33 6.72
C LYS A 199 5.18 16.75 5.75
N VAL A 200 5.00 17.06 4.47
CA VAL A 200 5.67 16.37 3.36
C VAL A 200 6.93 17.08 2.95
N ALA A 201 8.07 16.41 3.08
CA ALA A 201 9.36 16.87 2.58
C ALA A 201 9.72 16.17 1.25
N MET A 202 9.91 16.96 0.20
CA MET A 202 10.44 16.50 -1.08
C MET A 202 11.98 16.47 -0.99
N LEU A 203 12.53 15.25 -0.90
CA LEU A 203 13.95 15.06 -0.57
C LEU A 203 14.89 15.24 -1.76
N SER A 204 16.04 15.84 -1.46
CA SER A 204 17.17 16.03 -2.37
C SER A 204 18.48 16.05 -1.59
N PHE A 205 19.61 16.02 -2.29
CA PHE A 205 20.90 16.37 -1.70
C PHE A 205 21.12 17.90 -1.60
N SER A 206 20.17 18.71 -2.05
CA SER A 206 20.13 20.17 -1.96
C SER A 206 19.04 20.64 -1.01
N THR A 207 19.23 21.79 -0.37
CA THR A 207 18.21 22.50 0.41
C THR A 207 18.13 23.94 -0.12
N LYS A 208 16.96 24.33 -0.64
CA LYS A 208 16.65 25.71 -1.07
C LYS A 208 17.73 26.34 -1.95
N GLY A 209 18.17 25.59 -2.98
CA GLY A 209 19.12 26.05 -3.98
C GLY A 209 20.59 25.92 -3.57
N SER A 210 20.93 25.19 -2.52
CA SER A 210 22.32 24.97 -2.08
C SER A 210 23.18 24.22 -3.10
N ALA A 211 22.57 23.50 -4.05
CA ALA A 211 23.23 22.85 -5.17
C ALA A 211 22.43 23.01 -6.47
N LYS A 212 23.11 22.91 -7.62
CA LYS A 212 22.48 22.99 -8.95
C LYS A 212 22.68 21.68 -9.70
N SER A 213 21.58 21.08 -10.17
CA SER A 213 21.60 19.85 -10.97
C SER A 213 20.22 19.62 -11.57
N PRO A 214 20.10 19.02 -12.77
CA PRO A 214 18.81 18.62 -13.33
C PRO A 214 18.00 17.71 -12.37
N LYS A 215 18.67 16.95 -11.51
CA LYS A 215 18.02 16.14 -10.47
C LYS A 215 17.40 16.99 -9.36
N VAL A 216 18.04 18.10 -8.99
CA VAL A 216 17.50 19.09 -8.04
C VAL A 216 16.33 19.82 -8.68
N ASP A 217 16.48 20.30 -9.92
CA ASP A 217 15.44 21.03 -10.65
C ASP A 217 14.16 20.21 -10.77
N ARG A 218 14.26 18.89 -10.99
CA ARG A 218 13.12 17.97 -11.02
C ARG A 218 12.37 17.94 -9.68
N VAL A 219 13.07 17.93 -8.55
CA VAL A 219 12.44 17.91 -7.21
C VAL A 219 11.78 19.26 -6.92
N VAL A 220 12.42 20.37 -7.30
CA VAL A 220 11.83 21.73 -7.20
C VAL A 220 10.55 21.81 -8.02
N GLN A 221 10.59 21.35 -9.27
CA GLN A 221 9.40 21.31 -10.14
C GLN A 221 8.29 20.46 -9.56
N ALA A 222 8.62 19.26 -9.05
CA ALA A 222 7.67 18.36 -8.41
C ALA A 222 7.01 19.02 -7.18
N THR A 223 7.80 19.72 -6.37
CA THR A 223 7.30 20.45 -5.19
C THR A 223 6.26 21.50 -5.59
N ASN A 224 6.56 22.29 -6.64
CA ASN A 224 5.64 23.31 -7.13
C ASN A 224 4.35 22.69 -7.66
N ILE A 225 4.44 21.65 -8.47
CA ILE A 225 3.27 20.91 -8.99
C ILE A 225 2.41 20.39 -7.83
N ALA A 226 3.03 19.76 -6.81
CA ALA A 226 2.29 19.23 -5.68
C ALA A 226 1.57 20.32 -4.88
N LYS A 227 2.20 21.48 -4.67
CA LYS A 227 1.59 22.65 -4.01
C LYS A 227 0.43 23.23 -4.83
N GLU A 228 0.53 23.27 -6.15
CA GLU A 228 -0.54 23.74 -7.04
C GLU A 228 -1.73 22.75 -7.03
N MET A 229 -1.45 21.46 -7.09
CA MET A 229 -2.51 20.42 -7.08
C MET A 229 -3.24 20.34 -5.73
N ARG A 230 -2.51 20.52 -4.62
CA ARG A 230 -3.03 20.37 -3.26
C ARG A 230 -2.51 21.48 -2.33
N PRO A 231 -3.04 22.70 -2.47
CA PRO A 231 -2.62 23.85 -1.65
C PRO A 231 -3.01 23.72 -0.16
N ASP A 232 -3.88 22.76 0.16
CA ASP A 232 -4.29 22.41 1.52
C ASP A 232 -3.27 21.57 2.29
N LEU A 233 -2.31 20.94 1.58
CA LEU A 233 -1.30 20.08 2.19
C LEU A 233 -0.02 20.86 2.53
N ALA A 234 0.56 20.58 3.69
CA ALA A 234 1.87 21.09 4.05
C ALA A 234 2.96 20.31 3.30
N ILE A 235 3.38 20.82 2.14
CA ILE A 235 4.42 20.24 1.28
C ILE A 235 5.53 21.26 1.07
N ASP A 236 6.79 20.86 1.25
CA ASP A 236 7.92 21.71 0.94
C ASP A 236 9.14 20.92 0.42
N GLY A 237 10.01 21.61 -0.32
CA GLY A 237 11.23 21.07 -0.96
C GLY A 237 11.85 22.11 -1.88
N GLU A 238 13.01 21.85 -2.44
CA GLU A 238 13.78 20.61 -2.13
C GLU A 238 14.48 20.77 -0.76
N LEU A 239 14.53 19.65 -0.02
CA LEU A 239 15.13 19.60 1.30
C LEU A 239 16.09 18.41 1.43
N GLN A 240 17.24 18.62 2.05
CA GLN A 240 18.05 17.52 2.56
C GLN A 240 17.35 16.86 3.75
N PHE A 241 17.64 15.60 4.01
CA PHE A 241 16.97 14.84 5.08
C PHE A 241 17.18 15.47 6.46
N ASP A 242 18.39 15.94 6.75
CA ASP A 242 18.71 16.61 8.02
C ASP A 242 17.95 17.93 8.19
N ALA A 243 17.80 18.73 7.11
CA ALA A 243 16.98 19.93 7.13
C ALA A 243 15.48 19.65 7.25
N ALA A 244 15.00 18.54 6.65
CA ALA A 244 13.61 18.12 6.74
C ALA A 244 13.23 17.63 8.15
N PHE A 245 14.16 16.92 8.83
CA PHE A 245 13.86 16.18 10.05
C PHE A 245 14.33 16.88 11.34
N VAL A 246 15.48 17.59 11.31
CA VAL A 246 16.11 18.17 12.51
C VAL A 246 15.81 19.65 12.64
N PRO A 247 15.05 20.09 13.70
CA PRO A 247 14.64 21.50 13.85
C PRO A 247 15.81 22.49 13.86
N ALA A 248 16.92 22.18 14.51
CA ALA A 248 18.10 23.05 14.55
C ALA A 248 18.75 23.23 13.17
N THR A 249 18.76 22.19 12.33
CA THR A 249 19.27 22.26 10.96
C THR A 249 18.31 23.05 10.07
N ALA A 250 17.00 22.85 10.24
CA ALA A 250 15.97 23.58 9.52
C ALA A 250 16.05 25.09 9.76
N ALA A 251 16.25 25.52 11.00
CA ALA A 251 16.37 26.93 11.37
C ALA A 251 17.51 27.65 10.62
N ILE A 252 18.55 26.91 10.22
CA ILE A 252 19.71 27.46 9.49
C ILE A 252 19.48 27.35 7.97
N LYS A 253 19.02 26.18 7.49
CA LYS A 253 19.00 25.88 6.05
C LYS A 253 17.69 26.26 5.35
N ALA A 254 16.57 26.31 6.08
CA ALA A 254 15.24 26.58 5.54
C ALA A 254 14.34 27.31 6.57
N PRO A 255 14.73 28.48 7.09
CA PRO A 255 14.02 29.17 8.19
C PRO A 255 12.57 29.54 7.85
N ASP A 256 12.25 29.76 6.58
CA ASP A 256 10.91 30.16 6.12
C ASP A 256 9.99 28.96 5.80
N SER A 257 10.47 27.72 6.00
CA SER A 257 9.69 26.53 5.70
C SER A 257 8.78 26.13 6.87
N ASN A 258 7.51 25.90 6.59
CA ASN A 258 6.55 25.36 7.56
C ASN A 258 6.60 23.82 7.70
N VAL A 259 7.47 23.15 6.94
CA VAL A 259 7.66 21.70 6.91
C VAL A 259 9.03 21.30 7.49
N ALA A 260 10.08 22.05 7.13
CA ALA A 260 11.45 21.73 7.55
C ALA A 260 11.57 21.64 9.07
N GLY A 261 12.31 20.63 9.53
CA GLY A 261 12.52 20.33 10.95
C GLY A 261 11.34 19.59 11.61
N HIS A 262 10.22 19.45 10.92
CA HIS A 262 8.99 18.81 11.44
C HIS A 262 8.37 17.82 10.45
N ALA A 263 9.08 17.48 9.36
CA ALA A 263 8.58 16.53 8.38
C ALA A 263 8.37 15.13 8.98
N ASN A 264 7.26 14.50 8.59
CA ASN A 264 6.93 13.14 8.95
C ASN A 264 6.58 12.28 7.71
N VAL A 265 6.51 12.90 6.52
CA VAL A 265 6.38 12.25 5.22
C VAL A 265 7.59 12.64 4.38
N PHE A 266 8.36 11.64 3.95
CA PHE A 266 9.60 11.84 3.21
C PHE A 266 9.47 11.21 1.83
N VAL A 267 9.50 12.05 0.79
CA VAL A 267 9.41 11.62 -0.61
C VAL A 267 10.80 11.64 -1.23
N PHE A 268 11.29 10.46 -1.56
CA PHE A 268 12.62 10.27 -2.13
C PHE A 268 12.63 10.57 -3.63
N PRO A 269 13.72 11.10 -4.18
CA PRO A 269 13.79 11.49 -5.59
C PRO A 269 13.80 10.32 -6.57
N GLY A 270 13.87 9.09 -6.09
CA GLY A 270 13.82 7.87 -6.88
C GLY A 270 14.06 6.64 -6.04
N LEU A 271 13.77 5.47 -6.62
CA LEU A 271 13.76 4.18 -5.94
C LEU A 271 15.07 3.84 -5.22
N GLN A 272 16.21 4.15 -5.83
CA GLN A 272 17.51 3.84 -5.21
C GLN A 272 17.66 4.52 -3.85
N ALA A 273 17.33 5.83 -3.78
CA ALA A 273 17.41 6.58 -2.55
C ALA A 273 16.40 6.07 -1.50
N GLY A 274 15.15 5.85 -1.91
CA GLY A 274 14.09 5.37 -1.03
C GLY A 274 14.35 3.96 -0.50
N ASN A 275 14.71 3.03 -1.38
CA ASN A 275 14.96 1.64 -1.02
C ASN A 275 16.18 1.47 -0.09
N ILE A 276 17.27 2.19 -0.37
CA ILE A 276 18.45 2.21 0.50
C ILE A 276 18.10 2.89 1.82
N GLY A 277 17.41 4.05 1.76
CA GLY A 277 17.11 4.87 2.93
C GLY A 277 16.25 4.13 3.96
N TYR A 278 15.14 3.50 3.55
CA TYR A 278 14.30 2.79 4.50
C TYR A 278 15.02 1.58 5.13
N LYS A 279 15.86 0.86 4.35
CA LYS A 279 16.62 -0.29 4.88
C LYS A 279 17.68 0.15 5.89
N ILE A 280 18.34 1.29 5.67
CA ILE A 280 19.27 1.86 6.64
C ILE A 280 18.53 2.23 7.92
N ALA A 281 17.39 2.95 7.82
CA ALA A 281 16.57 3.31 8.96
C ALA A 281 16.07 2.06 9.71
N GLN A 282 15.64 1.02 9.00
CA GLN A 282 15.20 -0.24 9.59
C GLN A 282 16.35 -0.95 10.34
N ARG A 283 17.50 -1.14 9.69
CA ARG A 283 18.59 -1.99 10.23
C ARG A 283 19.49 -1.28 11.24
N LEU A 284 19.77 0.00 11.03
CA LEU A 284 20.63 0.79 11.91
C LEU A 284 19.83 1.72 12.83
N GLY A 285 18.69 2.26 12.35
CA GLY A 285 17.87 3.17 13.10
C GLY A 285 16.83 2.51 14.02
N MET A 286 16.76 1.17 14.02
CA MET A 286 15.82 0.40 14.84
C MET A 286 14.33 0.74 14.56
N PHE A 287 14.02 1.14 13.33
CA PHE A 287 12.65 1.29 12.90
C PHE A 287 12.07 -0.05 12.44
N GLU A 288 10.83 -0.29 12.81
CA GLU A 288 9.98 -1.29 12.15
C GLU A 288 9.53 -0.69 10.81
N ALA A 289 9.80 -1.39 9.70
CA ALA A 289 9.38 -0.98 8.36
C ALA A 289 8.16 -1.81 7.95
N ILE A 290 6.97 -1.19 7.96
CA ILE A 290 5.71 -1.82 7.62
C ILE A 290 5.35 -1.46 6.18
N GLY A 291 5.31 -2.47 5.31
CA GLY A 291 5.06 -2.26 3.88
C GLY A 291 5.81 -3.27 2.99
N PRO A 292 5.84 -3.05 1.66
CA PRO A 292 5.31 -1.87 0.99
C PRO A 292 3.78 -1.82 0.97
N ILE A 293 3.22 -0.66 1.28
CA ILE A 293 1.80 -0.37 1.16
C ILE A 293 1.60 0.29 -0.20
N LEU A 294 0.78 -0.31 -1.06
CA LEU A 294 0.48 0.26 -2.38
C LEU A 294 -0.51 1.41 -2.25
N GLN A 295 -0.23 2.49 -2.97
CA GLN A 295 -1.06 3.68 -2.96
C GLN A 295 -1.34 4.19 -4.38
N GLY A 296 -2.39 4.98 -4.53
CA GLY A 296 -2.82 5.53 -5.83
C GLY A 296 -3.76 4.63 -6.63
N LEU A 297 -4.10 3.43 -6.16
CA LEU A 297 -5.12 2.56 -6.77
C LEU A 297 -6.54 2.99 -6.38
N ASN A 298 -7.52 2.78 -7.27
CA ASN A 298 -8.95 3.07 -6.98
C ASN A 298 -9.52 2.22 -5.84
N LYS A 299 -8.99 1.03 -5.62
CA LYS A 299 -9.31 0.14 -4.51
C LYS A 299 -8.01 -0.46 -3.95
N PRO A 300 -7.92 -0.73 -2.66
CA PRO A 300 -6.67 -1.22 -2.06
C PRO A 300 -6.37 -2.65 -2.48
N VAL A 301 -5.19 -2.82 -3.04
CA VAL A 301 -4.56 -4.12 -3.30
C VAL A 301 -3.13 -3.99 -2.80
N ASN A 302 -2.73 -4.82 -1.85
CA ASN A 302 -1.41 -4.76 -1.26
C ASN A 302 -0.61 -6.05 -1.51
N ASP A 303 0.70 -5.89 -1.66
CA ASP A 303 1.66 -6.94 -1.98
C ASP A 303 2.52 -7.28 -0.77
N LEU A 304 2.70 -8.58 -0.54
CA LEU A 304 3.55 -9.13 0.51
C LEU A 304 4.95 -9.47 -0.03
N SER A 305 5.90 -9.58 0.86
CA SER A 305 7.13 -10.33 0.59
C SER A 305 6.85 -11.84 0.70
N ARG A 306 7.45 -12.66 -0.15
CA ARG A 306 7.39 -14.14 -0.03
C ARG A 306 7.93 -14.68 1.29
N GLY A 307 8.74 -13.88 1.98
CA GLY A 307 9.24 -14.17 3.33
C GLY A 307 8.35 -13.64 4.46
N ALA A 308 7.16 -13.11 4.16
CA ALA A 308 6.24 -12.58 5.16
C ALA A 308 5.79 -13.68 6.14
N SER A 309 5.73 -13.31 7.41
CA SER A 309 5.14 -14.14 8.46
C SER A 309 3.61 -14.02 8.46
N ALA A 310 2.92 -14.90 9.19
CA ALA A 310 1.48 -14.78 9.39
C ALA A 310 1.11 -13.43 10.08
N GLU A 311 2.00 -12.89 10.93
CA GLU A 311 1.80 -11.59 11.57
C GLU A 311 1.93 -10.44 10.56
N ASP A 312 2.87 -10.51 9.62
CA ASP A 312 3.00 -9.51 8.55
C ASP A 312 1.76 -9.49 7.65
N ILE A 313 1.22 -10.67 7.31
CA ILE A 313 -0.02 -10.82 6.53
C ILE A 313 -1.21 -10.23 7.29
N TYR A 314 -1.34 -10.56 8.57
CA TYR A 314 -2.38 -10.05 9.46
C TYR A 314 -2.31 -8.50 9.54
N ASN A 315 -1.14 -7.94 9.75
CA ASN A 315 -0.93 -6.51 9.86
C ASN A 315 -1.24 -5.79 8.54
N LEU A 316 -0.79 -6.33 7.40
CA LEU A 316 -1.06 -5.74 6.09
C LEU A 316 -2.56 -5.80 5.74
N ALA A 317 -3.28 -6.84 6.17
CA ALA A 317 -4.73 -6.93 5.99
C ALA A 317 -5.49 -5.87 6.80
N ILE A 318 -5.06 -5.56 8.04
CA ILE A 318 -5.60 -4.45 8.84
C ILE A 318 -5.40 -3.12 8.11
N ILE A 319 -4.21 -2.89 7.56
CA ILE A 319 -3.91 -1.69 6.78
C ILE A 319 -4.79 -1.62 5.54
N THR A 320 -4.94 -2.74 4.81
CA THR A 320 -5.77 -2.81 3.60
C THR A 320 -7.25 -2.51 3.93
N ALA A 321 -7.75 -3.04 5.04
CA ALA A 321 -9.10 -2.75 5.52
C ALA A 321 -9.28 -1.26 5.90
N ALA A 322 -8.30 -0.67 6.58
CA ALA A 322 -8.32 0.75 6.90
C ALA A 322 -8.27 1.63 5.64
N GLN A 323 -7.47 1.26 4.63
CA GLN A 323 -7.46 1.94 3.34
C GLN A 323 -8.83 1.86 2.64
N ALA A 324 -9.51 0.70 2.71
CA ALA A 324 -10.83 0.50 2.09
C ALA A 324 -11.92 1.39 2.71
N LEU A 325 -11.84 1.67 4.00
CA LEU A 325 -12.78 2.54 4.70
C LEU A 325 -12.55 4.04 4.45
N ASN A 326 -11.34 4.42 4.02
CA ASN A 326 -10.95 5.82 3.78
C ASN A 326 -10.83 6.18 2.29
N GLY A 327 -11.12 5.23 1.38
CA GLY A 327 -10.95 5.34 -0.08
C GLY A 327 -12.14 5.86 -0.86
#